data_5b22cac36b40c123566190175c60c0f0
#
_entry.id   5b22cac36b40c123566190175c60c0f0
#
_cell.length_a   1.000
_cell.length_b   1.000
_cell.length_c   1.000
_cell.angle_alpha   90.00
_cell.angle_beta   90.00
_cell.angle_gamma   90.00
#
_symmetry.space_group_name_H-M   'P 1'
#
loop_
_entity.id
_entity.type
_entity.pdbx_description
1 polymer ?
#
loop_
_entity_poly.entity_id
_entity_poly.type
_entity_poly.pdbx_seq_one_letter_code
_entity_poly.pdbx_strand_id
1 'polypeptide(L)'
;MNSIHEQGCKTVVLLLSWRDIRSPKSGGAEIFTHEMLKRSQQGRFQFIHFSPQFEGMPEHEIIDGITYIRKGNIYSVIYYATRYYRRHRRKIDYVINQANTHQFFTRFWVEASKRIFFIHQLTREIWFENAKFPLNVIGFHMEPLMLKLARKDRTLTVSPSTRYDLLKLGFHPDRVHLLPEGIEFDHWPREQFLTKEPNPTFMYAGRFVKYKGIDLVVEAFGQLKGKFPQAMLWIAGKTDKTYVAEQLLPIMKRYGLTYGEPDEQGQSQADITFYGFVSAEHKLELMSRAHALVFPSLREGWGLTITEAAAVGTPSIVSNSPGLVDATDFGKSGYLCFHGDIRGLSEQMERAAKGGEDYMAIRERAYQYALRFHFDHTAAAFEQLMEDWIEEAEQSGQSGHSLLHVQQ
;
A
#
# COMPACT_ATOMS: atom_id res chain seq x y z
N MET A 1 -49.77 -2.43 -4.11
CA MET A 1 -49.09 -2.55 -5.41
C MET A 1 -47.65 -2.86 -5.12
N ASN A 2 -47.27 -4.12 -5.36
CA ASN A 2 -45.99 -4.69 -4.99
C ASN A 2 -44.90 -4.17 -5.91
N SER A 3 -43.92 -3.44 -5.37
CA SER A 3 -42.63 -3.22 -6.01
C SER A 3 -41.86 -4.52 -5.93
N ILE A 4 -41.86 -5.29 -7.01
CA ILE A 4 -40.94 -6.38 -7.24
C ILE A 4 -39.56 -5.70 -7.40
N HIS A 5 -38.70 -5.79 -6.37
CA HIS A 5 -37.27 -5.51 -6.53
C HIS A 5 -36.76 -6.54 -7.54
N GLU A 6 -36.49 -6.10 -8.76
CA GLU A 6 -35.64 -6.81 -9.70
C GLU A 6 -34.33 -7.08 -8.99
N GLN A 7 -34.05 -8.35 -8.66
CA GLN A 7 -32.71 -8.81 -8.32
C GLN A 7 -31.87 -8.69 -9.58
N GLY A 8 -31.31 -7.50 -9.82
CA GLY A 8 -30.42 -7.22 -10.93
C GLY A 8 -29.25 -8.22 -10.91
N CYS A 9 -28.93 -8.78 -12.05
CA CYS A 9 -27.79 -9.70 -12.20
C CYS A 9 -26.52 -8.93 -11.81
N LYS A 10 -25.80 -9.40 -10.76
CA LYS A 10 -24.58 -8.76 -10.28
C LYS A 10 -23.48 -8.88 -11.32
N THR A 11 -22.71 -7.81 -11.54
CA THR A 11 -21.49 -7.82 -12.34
C THR A 11 -20.42 -8.63 -11.61
N VAL A 12 -19.92 -9.69 -12.24
CA VAL A 12 -18.92 -10.59 -11.66
C VAL A 12 -17.52 -10.14 -12.05
N VAL A 13 -16.72 -9.80 -11.06
CA VAL A 13 -15.34 -9.34 -11.22
C VAL A 13 -14.37 -10.39 -10.67
N LEU A 14 -13.48 -10.90 -11.53
CA LEU A 14 -12.40 -11.80 -11.16
C LEU A 14 -11.11 -10.98 -10.93
N LEU A 15 -10.64 -10.91 -9.69
CA LEU A 15 -9.35 -10.31 -9.35
C LEU A 15 -8.29 -11.41 -9.28
N LEU A 16 -7.17 -11.19 -9.95
CA LEU A 16 -6.00 -12.07 -9.98
C LEU A 16 -4.87 -11.40 -9.22
N SER A 17 -4.39 -12.01 -8.16
CA SER A 17 -3.30 -11.47 -7.35
C SER A 17 -2.31 -12.57 -6.92
N TRP A 18 -1.08 -12.17 -6.66
CA TRP A 18 -0.02 -13.07 -6.19
C TRP A 18 -0.13 -13.40 -4.70
N ARG A 19 -0.93 -12.67 -3.97
CA ARG A 19 -1.20 -12.82 -2.55
C ARG A 19 -2.61 -12.37 -2.25
N ASP A 20 -3.18 -12.89 -1.19
CA ASP A 20 -4.44 -12.41 -0.64
C ASP A 20 -4.29 -11.95 0.82
N ILE A 21 -5.38 -11.54 1.43
CA ILE A 21 -5.39 -11.01 2.81
C ILE A 21 -4.92 -12.03 3.86
N ARG A 22 -5.03 -13.34 3.58
CA ARG A 22 -4.55 -14.42 4.46
C ARG A 22 -3.09 -14.81 4.20
N SER A 23 -2.47 -14.27 3.16
CA SER A 23 -1.08 -14.59 2.84
C SER A 23 -0.15 -14.27 4.01
N PRO A 24 0.80 -15.17 4.38
CA PRO A 24 1.79 -14.90 5.42
C PRO A 24 2.67 -13.67 5.14
N LYS A 25 2.69 -13.21 3.87
CA LYS A 25 3.41 -12.04 3.40
C LYS A 25 2.48 -10.91 2.97
N SER A 26 1.22 -10.90 3.46
CA SER A 26 0.29 -9.80 3.19
C SER A 26 0.84 -8.47 3.72
N GLY A 27 0.43 -7.38 3.10
CA GLY A 27 0.82 -6.02 3.45
C GLY A 27 -0.20 -5.01 2.96
N GLY A 28 0.18 -3.75 2.84
CA GLY A 28 -0.73 -2.65 2.47
C GLY A 28 -1.53 -2.89 1.19
N ALA A 29 -0.91 -3.48 0.15
CA ALA A 29 -1.60 -3.75 -1.11
C ALA A 29 -2.72 -4.80 -0.97
N GLU A 30 -2.52 -5.83 -0.16
CA GLU A 30 -3.52 -6.86 0.10
C GLU A 30 -4.66 -6.33 0.98
N ILE A 31 -4.35 -5.51 1.99
CA ILE A 31 -5.33 -4.79 2.82
C ILE A 31 -6.15 -3.84 1.95
N PHE A 32 -5.49 -2.98 1.16
CA PHE A 32 -6.16 -2.07 0.24
C PHE A 32 -7.17 -2.79 -0.66
N THR A 33 -6.72 -3.86 -1.29
CA THR A 33 -7.56 -4.62 -2.23
C THR A 33 -8.75 -5.25 -1.51
N HIS A 34 -8.52 -5.87 -0.35
CA HIS A 34 -9.60 -6.48 0.43
C HIS A 34 -10.62 -5.45 0.88
N GLU A 35 -10.18 -4.34 1.49
CA GLU A 35 -11.05 -3.30 2.01
C GLU A 35 -11.85 -2.57 0.90
N MET A 36 -11.23 -2.31 -0.24
CA MET A 36 -11.90 -1.80 -1.42
C MET A 36 -13.02 -2.75 -1.89
N LEU A 37 -12.69 -4.02 -2.12
CA LEU A 37 -13.67 -5.00 -2.60
C LEU A 37 -14.78 -5.27 -1.59
N LYS A 38 -14.47 -5.35 -0.29
CA LYS A 38 -15.41 -5.57 0.81
C LYS A 38 -16.48 -4.46 0.84
N ARG A 39 -16.07 -3.21 0.73
CA ARG A 39 -16.99 -2.06 0.75
C ARG A 39 -17.79 -1.90 -0.53
N SER A 40 -17.21 -2.31 -1.67
CA SER A 40 -17.87 -2.25 -2.98
C SER A 40 -18.90 -3.37 -3.22
N GLN A 41 -19.13 -4.29 -2.27
CA GLN A 41 -20.11 -5.38 -2.44
C GLN A 41 -21.57 -5.02 -2.16
N GLN A 42 -21.79 -3.92 -1.49
CA GLN A 42 -23.15 -3.51 -1.05
C GLN A 42 -24.10 -3.21 -2.22
N GLY A 43 -23.62 -3.27 -3.45
CA GLY A 43 -24.37 -2.93 -4.64
C GLY A 43 -24.37 -4.03 -5.71
N ARG A 44 -23.96 -3.63 -6.88
CA ARG A 44 -24.05 -4.29 -8.18
C ARG A 44 -23.00 -5.38 -8.42
N PHE A 45 -21.96 -5.51 -7.55
CA PHE A 45 -20.78 -6.34 -7.81
C PHE A 45 -20.73 -7.63 -7.00
N GLN A 46 -20.13 -8.65 -7.61
CA GLN A 46 -19.70 -9.90 -6.97
C GLN A 46 -18.22 -10.13 -7.26
N PHE A 47 -17.41 -10.29 -6.22
CA PHE A 47 -15.97 -10.43 -6.36
C PHE A 47 -15.49 -11.85 -6.13
N ILE A 48 -14.58 -12.29 -7.00
CA ILE A 48 -13.84 -13.54 -6.89
C ILE A 48 -12.35 -13.16 -6.88
N HIS A 49 -11.65 -13.48 -5.79
CA HIS A 49 -10.22 -13.25 -5.66
C HIS A 49 -9.46 -14.55 -5.88
N PHE A 50 -8.64 -14.62 -6.91
CA PHE A 50 -7.85 -15.80 -7.27
C PHE A 50 -6.36 -15.56 -6.97
N SER A 51 -5.75 -16.45 -6.18
CA SER A 51 -4.35 -16.36 -5.75
C SER A 51 -3.67 -17.75 -5.72
N PRO A 52 -2.32 -17.82 -5.54
CA PRO A 52 -1.65 -19.07 -5.22
C PRO A 52 -2.16 -19.67 -3.91
N GLN A 53 -2.02 -20.98 -3.79
CA GLN A 53 -2.28 -21.71 -2.54
C GLN A 53 -1.18 -21.40 -1.52
N PHE A 54 -1.58 -21.18 -0.27
CA PHE A 54 -0.69 -21.02 0.88
C PHE A 54 -0.89 -22.17 1.85
N GLU A 55 0.17 -22.53 2.54
CA GLU A 55 0.12 -23.60 3.54
C GLU A 55 -0.89 -23.30 4.66
N GLY A 56 -1.68 -24.28 5.03
CA GLY A 56 -2.72 -24.16 6.07
C GLY A 56 -3.99 -23.42 5.64
N MET A 57 -4.10 -22.89 4.42
CA MET A 57 -5.30 -22.20 3.96
C MET A 57 -6.18 -23.08 3.06
N PRO A 58 -7.53 -22.98 3.17
CA PRO A 58 -8.44 -23.72 2.30
C PRO A 58 -8.36 -23.24 0.85
N GLU A 59 -8.62 -24.15 -0.11
CA GLU A 59 -8.67 -23.79 -1.54
C GLU A 59 -9.81 -22.79 -1.86
N HIS A 60 -10.92 -22.90 -1.14
CA HIS A 60 -12.09 -22.04 -1.27
C HIS A 60 -12.49 -21.48 0.08
N GLU A 61 -12.66 -20.18 0.17
CA GLU A 61 -13.08 -19.48 1.38
C GLU A 61 -13.90 -18.24 1.02
N ILE A 62 -14.90 -17.90 1.84
CA ILE A 62 -15.60 -16.62 1.73
C ILE A 62 -15.18 -15.79 2.93
N ILE A 63 -14.59 -14.61 2.65
CA ILE A 63 -14.19 -13.66 3.68
C ILE A 63 -14.88 -12.34 3.35
N ASP A 64 -15.65 -11.81 4.27
CA ASP A 64 -16.40 -10.56 4.12
C ASP A 64 -17.19 -10.48 2.80
N GLY A 65 -17.80 -11.62 2.39
CA GLY A 65 -18.59 -11.75 1.16
C GLY A 65 -17.79 -11.94 -0.13
N ILE A 66 -16.47 -11.78 -0.13
CA ILE A 66 -15.59 -12.03 -1.27
C ILE A 66 -15.27 -13.52 -1.35
N THR A 67 -15.41 -14.12 -2.54
CA THR A 67 -15.02 -15.52 -2.77
C THR A 67 -13.53 -15.60 -3.06
N TYR A 68 -12.75 -16.17 -2.14
CA TYR A 68 -11.32 -16.45 -2.33
C TYR A 68 -11.12 -17.83 -2.89
N ILE A 69 -10.35 -17.93 -3.98
CA ILE A 69 -9.95 -19.19 -4.62
C ILE A 69 -8.44 -19.25 -4.64
N ARG A 70 -7.86 -20.24 -3.97
CA ARG A 70 -6.41 -20.45 -3.88
C ARG A 70 -6.04 -21.72 -4.62
N LYS A 71 -5.21 -21.61 -5.68
CA LYS A 71 -4.83 -22.78 -6.46
C LYS A 71 -3.48 -22.66 -7.12
N GLY A 72 -2.72 -23.75 -7.03
CA GLY A 72 -1.35 -23.80 -7.55
C GLY A 72 -0.36 -23.07 -6.64
N ASN A 73 0.87 -22.95 -7.11
CA ASN A 73 1.94 -22.22 -6.45
C ASN A 73 2.36 -21.02 -7.33
N ILE A 74 3.41 -20.30 -6.93
CA ILE A 74 3.93 -19.15 -7.67
C ILE A 74 4.31 -19.45 -9.14
N TYR A 75 4.58 -20.70 -9.51
CA TYR A 75 4.93 -21.11 -10.88
C TYR A 75 3.71 -21.56 -11.68
N SER A 76 2.67 -22.06 -11.04
CA SER A 76 1.52 -22.68 -11.70
C SER A 76 0.22 -21.89 -11.59
N VAL A 77 0.16 -20.85 -10.76
CA VAL A 77 -1.07 -20.06 -10.51
C VAL A 77 -1.64 -19.46 -11.80
N ILE A 78 -0.81 -18.99 -12.73
CA ILE A 78 -1.27 -18.43 -14.04
C ILE A 78 -2.00 -19.49 -14.84
N TYR A 79 -1.50 -20.74 -14.87
CA TYR A 79 -2.17 -21.84 -15.56
C TYR A 79 -3.55 -22.12 -14.93
N TYR A 80 -3.65 -22.20 -13.61
CA TYR A 80 -4.93 -22.46 -12.93
C TYR A 80 -5.90 -21.29 -13.07
N ALA A 81 -5.43 -20.03 -13.00
CA ALA A 81 -6.22 -18.82 -13.25
C ALA A 81 -6.79 -18.80 -14.68
N THR A 82 -5.95 -19.10 -15.69
CA THR A 82 -6.36 -19.21 -17.09
C THR A 82 -7.42 -20.29 -17.27
N ARG A 83 -7.23 -21.47 -16.66
CA ARG A 83 -8.18 -22.59 -16.72
C ARG A 83 -9.51 -22.23 -16.04
N TYR A 84 -9.44 -21.57 -14.87
CA TYR A 84 -10.62 -21.10 -14.16
C TYR A 84 -11.41 -20.11 -15.00
N TYR A 85 -10.76 -19.07 -15.53
CA TYR A 85 -11.40 -18.07 -16.40
C TYR A 85 -12.04 -18.73 -17.62
N ARG A 86 -11.34 -19.58 -18.37
CA ARG A 86 -11.87 -20.25 -19.57
C ARG A 86 -13.14 -21.06 -19.28
N ARG A 87 -13.21 -21.71 -18.11
CA ARG A 87 -14.39 -22.48 -17.68
C ARG A 87 -15.57 -21.60 -17.33
N HIS A 88 -15.31 -20.39 -16.78
CA HIS A 88 -16.32 -19.49 -16.25
C HIS A 88 -16.47 -18.19 -17.06
N ARG A 89 -15.83 -18.04 -18.21
CA ARG A 89 -15.73 -16.80 -18.99
C ARG A 89 -17.07 -16.13 -19.33
N ARG A 90 -18.16 -16.92 -19.45
CA ARG A 90 -19.52 -16.40 -19.72
C ARG A 90 -20.18 -15.76 -18.50
N LYS A 91 -19.67 -16.03 -17.30
CA LYS A 91 -20.16 -15.51 -16.01
C LYS A 91 -19.25 -14.41 -15.45
N ILE A 92 -18.06 -14.20 -16.03
CA ILE A 92 -17.10 -13.20 -15.59
C ILE A 92 -17.17 -12.02 -16.56
N ASP A 93 -17.52 -10.85 -16.03
CA ASP A 93 -17.67 -9.63 -16.81
C ASP A 93 -16.37 -8.87 -16.90
N TYR A 94 -15.59 -8.77 -15.81
CA TYR A 94 -14.30 -8.09 -15.76
C TYR A 94 -13.23 -8.95 -15.10
N VAL A 95 -11.98 -8.74 -15.51
CA VAL A 95 -10.79 -9.39 -14.93
C VAL A 95 -9.78 -8.32 -14.54
N ILE A 96 -9.55 -8.16 -13.23
CA ILE A 96 -8.51 -7.29 -12.69
C ILE A 96 -7.23 -8.09 -12.57
N ASN A 97 -6.20 -7.70 -13.31
CA ASN A 97 -4.84 -8.23 -13.24
C ASN A 97 -4.04 -7.36 -12.29
N GLN A 98 -4.03 -7.71 -11.01
CA GLN A 98 -3.24 -7.01 -10.01
C GLN A 98 -1.77 -7.44 -10.11
N ALA A 99 -0.95 -6.54 -10.65
CA ALA A 99 0.47 -6.74 -10.73
C ALA A 99 1.14 -6.33 -9.41
N ASN A 100 1.99 -7.23 -8.94
CA ASN A 100 2.97 -6.90 -7.89
C ASN A 100 4.36 -6.79 -8.57
N THR A 101 5.26 -7.74 -8.37
CA THR A 101 6.49 -7.84 -9.18
C THR A 101 6.22 -8.45 -10.56
N HIS A 102 5.22 -9.32 -10.66
CA HIS A 102 4.82 -10.01 -11.87
C HIS A 102 3.32 -9.79 -12.15
N GLN A 103 2.92 -9.95 -13.42
CA GLN A 103 1.52 -9.89 -13.83
C GLN A 103 1.03 -11.27 -14.32
N PHE A 104 -0.30 -11.45 -14.41
CA PHE A 104 -0.92 -12.69 -14.87
C PHE A 104 -0.99 -12.81 -16.40
N PHE A 105 -0.42 -11.86 -17.15
CA PHE A 105 -0.40 -11.85 -18.61
C PHE A 105 -1.79 -12.01 -19.25
N THR A 106 -2.81 -11.39 -18.67
CA THR A 106 -4.21 -11.46 -19.13
C THR A 106 -4.40 -11.07 -20.58
N ARG A 107 -3.51 -10.27 -21.15
CA ARG A 107 -3.50 -9.89 -22.57
C ARG A 107 -3.60 -11.10 -23.51
N PHE A 108 -3.09 -12.27 -23.12
CA PHE A 108 -3.03 -13.45 -23.99
C PHE A 108 -4.22 -14.39 -23.83
N TRP A 109 -5.11 -14.17 -22.84
CA TRP A 109 -6.18 -15.12 -22.55
C TRP A 109 -7.50 -14.49 -22.05
N VAL A 110 -7.55 -13.18 -21.86
CA VAL A 110 -8.77 -12.41 -21.54
C VAL A 110 -9.07 -11.44 -22.66
N GLU A 111 -10.32 -11.27 -23.00
CA GLU A 111 -10.80 -10.31 -24.00
C GLU A 111 -10.47 -8.87 -23.59
N ALA A 112 -10.11 -8.02 -24.56
CA ALA A 112 -9.61 -6.67 -24.32
C ALA A 112 -10.62 -5.79 -23.53
N SER A 113 -11.91 -5.93 -23.83
CA SER A 113 -13.01 -5.20 -23.20
C SER A 113 -13.19 -5.51 -21.73
N LYS A 114 -12.76 -6.70 -21.30
CA LYS A 114 -12.91 -7.19 -19.92
C LYS A 114 -11.67 -6.95 -19.05
N ARG A 115 -10.55 -6.49 -19.62
CA ARG A 115 -9.29 -6.38 -18.90
C ARG A 115 -9.17 -5.07 -18.16
N ILE A 116 -8.78 -5.17 -16.89
CA ILE A 116 -8.35 -4.07 -16.03
C ILE A 116 -6.97 -4.43 -15.48
N PHE A 117 -6.03 -3.53 -15.60
CA PHE A 117 -4.70 -3.66 -15.01
C PHE A 117 -4.64 -2.85 -13.72
N PHE A 118 -4.17 -3.45 -12.64
CA PHE A 118 -4.02 -2.76 -11.35
C PHE A 118 -2.60 -2.91 -10.83
N ILE A 119 -1.98 -1.78 -10.47
CA ILE A 119 -0.63 -1.75 -9.93
C ILE A 119 -0.49 -0.68 -8.86
N HIS A 120 0.00 -1.07 -7.67
CA HIS A 120 0.26 -0.14 -6.58
C HIS A 120 1.56 0.64 -6.78
N GLN A 121 2.62 -0.04 -7.21
CA GLN A 121 3.93 0.57 -7.48
C GLN A 121 4.73 -0.27 -8.47
N LEU A 122 5.70 0.36 -9.13
CA LEU A 122 6.73 -0.34 -9.87
C LEU A 122 7.82 -0.80 -8.88
N THR A 123 8.46 -1.93 -9.16
CA THR A 123 9.55 -2.47 -8.32
C THR A 123 10.84 -1.67 -8.51
N ARG A 124 11.22 -1.39 -9.75
CA ARG A 124 12.36 -0.54 -10.14
C ARG A 124 13.61 -0.78 -9.26
N GLU A 125 14.07 0.23 -8.54
CA GLU A 125 15.27 0.20 -7.70
C GLU A 125 15.23 -0.88 -6.62
N ILE A 126 14.03 -1.28 -6.17
CA ILE A 126 13.83 -2.37 -5.20
C ILE A 126 14.38 -3.71 -5.72
N TRP A 127 14.50 -3.90 -7.05
CA TRP A 127 15.13 -5.08 -7.61
C TRP A 127 16.56 -5.31 -7.08
N PHE A 128 17.32 -4.22 -6.87
CA PHE A 128 18.70 -4.30 -6.38
C PHE A 128 18.79 -4.61 -4.89
N GLU A 129 17.71 -4.35 -4.14
CA GLU A 129 17.64 -4.70 -2.72
C GLU A 129 17.10 -6.13 -2.49
N ASN A 130 16.22 -6.62 -3.36
CA ASN A 130 15.50 -7.88 -3.16
C ASN A 130 16.10 -9.07 -3.92
N ALA A 131 16.96 -8.84 -4.91
CA ALA A 131 17.52 -9.91 -5.73
C ALA A 131 19.04 -9.73 -5.92
N LYS A 132 19.75 -10.85 -6.02
CA LYS A 132 21.20 -10.86 -6.31
C LYS A 132 21.44 -10.82 -7.82
N PHE A 133 22.66 -10.39 -8.20
CA PHE A 133 23.14 -10.48 -9.59
C PHE A 133 23.09 -11.94 -10.08
N PRO A 134 22.64 -12.22 -11.33
CA PRO A 134 22.18 -11.27 -12.36
C PRO A 134 20.67 -10.94 -12.32
N LEU A 135 19.89 -11.58 -11.43
CA LEU A 135 18.43 -11.47 -11.41
C LEU A 135 17.91 -10.05 -11.15
N ASN A 136 18.63 -9.28 -10.32
CA ASN A 136 18.31 -7.87 -10.07
C ASN A 136 18.36 -7.02 -11.34
N VAL A 137 19.42 -7.17 -12.14
CA VAL A 137 19.61 -6.44 -13.40
C VAL A 137 18.58 -6.89 -14.43
N ILE A 138 18.37 -8.21 -14.57
CA ILE A 138 17.36 -8.76 -15.48
C ILE A 138 15.97 -8.25 -15.09
N GLY A 139 15.58 -8.33 -13.82
CA GLY A 139 14.28 -7.86 -13.32
C GLY A 139 14.08 -6.36 -13.57
N PHE A 140 15.08 -5.54 -13.26
CA PHE A 140 15.04 -4.09 -13.48
C PHE A 140 14.78 -3.71 -14.96
N HIS A 141 15.40 -4.40 -15.91
CA HIS A 141 15.23 -4.12 -17.34
C HIS A 141 13.98 -4.79 -17.94
N MET A 142 13.61 -5.96 -17.44
CA MET A 142 12.44 -6.69 -17.95
C MET A 142 11.11 -6.14 -17.44
N GLU A 143 11.07 -5.58 -16.24
CA GLU A 143 9.84 -5.03 -15.64
C GLU A 143 9.14 -4.00 -16.57
N PRO A 144 9.82 -2.96 -17.11
CA PRO A 144 9.19 -2.02 -18.03
C PRO A 144 8.62 -2.69 -19.29
N LEU A 145 9.30 -3.70 -19.83
CA LEU A 145 8.84 -4.43 -21.02
C LEU A 145 7.58 -5.24 -20.70
N MET A 146 7.54 -5.91 -19.55
CA MET A 146 6.38 -6.65 -19.11
C MET A 146 5.18 -5.73 -18.86
N LEU A 147 5.39 -4.59 -18.22
CA LEU A 147 4.33 -3.61 -17.94
C LEU A 147 3.72 -3.05 -19.21
N LYS A 148 4.52 -2.79 -20.27
CA LYS A 148 4.04 -2.33 -21.58
C LYS A 148 3.04 -3.27 -22.23
N LEU A 149 2.96 -4.54 -21.85
CA LEU A 149 1.93 -5.46 -22.32
C LEU A 149 0.52 -5.03 -21.91
N ALA A 150 0.38 -4.37 -20.75
CA ALA A 150 -0.89 -3.88 -20.23
C ALA A 150 -1.23 -2.43 -20.65
N ARG A 151 -0.36 -1.72 -21.37
CA ARG A 151 -0.50 -0.27 -21.67
C ARG A 151 -1.78 0.15 -22.37
N LYS A 152 -2.50 -0.79 -22.98
CA LYS A 152 -3.79 -0.56 -23.66
C LYS A 152 -5.00 -0.91 -22.80
N ASP A 153 -4.78 -1.52 -21.63
CA ASP A 153 -5.86 -1.89 -20.71
C ASP A 153 -6.28 -0.67 -19.86
N ARG A 154 -7.51 -0.66 -19.39
CA ARG A 154 -7.93 0.26 -18.32
C ARG A 154 -7.04 -0.01 -17.12
N THR A 155 -6.46 1.03 -16.54
CA THR A 155 -5.40 0.86 -15.55
C THR A 155 -5.77 1.61 -14.27
N LEU A 156 -5.66 0.92 -13.15
CA LEU A 156 -5.82 1.46 -11.81
C LEU A 156 -4.47 1.58 -11.12
N THR A 157 -4.24 2.66 -10.41
CA THR A 157 -3.10 2.85 -9.52
C THR A 157 -3.46 3.76 -8.36
N VAL A 158 -2.61 3.80 -7.33
CA VAL A 158 -2.97 4.43 -6.05
C VAL A 158 -2.27 5.76 -5.81
N SER A 159 -1.27 6.12 -6.62
CA SER A 159 -0.51 7.36 -6.41
C SER A 159 -0.17 8.12 -7.69
N PRO A 160 -0.09 9.46 -7.61
CA PRO A 160 0.40 10.29 -8.69
C PRO A 160 1.78 9.89 -9.19
N SER A 161 2.70 9.53 -8.30
CA SER A 161 4.06 9.05 -8.66
C SER A 161 4.01 7.78 -9.49
N THR A 162 3.20 6.79 -9.10
CA THR A 162 3.03 5.56 -9.90
C THR A 162 2.37 5.85 -11.25
N ARG A 163 1.35 6.72 -11.27
CA ARG A 163 0.74 7.18 -12.53
C ARG A 163 1.77 7.81 -13.45
N TYR A 164 2.61 8.68 -12.94
CA TYR A 164 3.68 9.32 -13.72
C TYR A 164 4.66 8.30 -14.31
N ASP A 165 5.09 7.30 -13.53
CA ASP A 165 5.95 6.23 -14.01
C ASP A 165 5.28 5.41 -15.14
N LEU A 166 3.98 5.11 -15.02
CA LEU A 166 3.21 4.41 -16.07
C LEU A 166 3.12 5.25 -17.35
N LEU A 167 2.86 6.55 -17.25
CA LEU A 167 2.83 7.45 -18.40
C LEU A 167 4.18 7.48 -19.15
N LYS A 168 5.30 7.48 -18.42
CA LYS A 168 6.64 7.35 -19.01
C LYS A 168 6.84 6.03 -19.75
N LEU A 169 6.15 4.97 -19.36
CA LEU A 169 6.18 3.69 -20.04
C LEU A 169 5.24 3.63 -21.27
N GLY A 170 4.52 4.70 -21.58
CA GLY A 170 3.62 4.83 -22.72
C GLY A 170 2.20 4.34 -22.46
N PHE A 171 1.76 4.32 -21.21
CA PHE A 171 0.34 4.21 -20.89
C PHE A 171 -0.38 5.51 -21.25
N HIS A 172 -1.61 5.40 -21.76
CA HIS A 172 -2.39 6.57 -22.16
C HIS A 172 -2.97 7.27 -20.92
N PRO A 173 -2.89 8.63 -20.80
CA PRO A 173 -3.38 9.36 -19.65
C PRO A 173 -4.83 9.07 -19.28
N ASP A 174 -5.71 8.96 -20.30
CA ASP A 174 -7.16 8.74 -20.12
C ASP A 174 -7.50 7.30 -19.71
N ARG A 175 -6.51 6.40 -19.68
CA ARG A 175 -6.67 5.02 -19.28
C ARG A 175 -6.05 4.70 -17.92
N VAL A 176 -5.35 5.66 -17.29
CA VAL A 176 -4.72 5.50 -15.98
C VAL A 176 -5.48 6.31 -14.95
N HIS A 177 -6.26 5.60 -14.14
CA HIS A 177 -7.13 6.17 -13.12
C HIS A 177 -6.49 6.01 -11.74
N LEU A 178 -6.61 7.06 -10.91
CA LEU A 178 -6.16 7.04 -9.54
C LEU A 178 -7.30 6.56 -8.63
N LEU A 179 -7.02 5.53 -7.84
CA LEU A 179 -7.86 5.19 -6.69
C LEU A 179 -7.22 5.81 -5.45
N PRO A 180 -7.95 6.64 -4.69
CA PRO A 180 -7.38 7.20 -3.47
C PRO A 180 -7.04 6.07 -2.50
N GLU A 181 -5.88 6.18 -1.84
CA GLU A 181 -5.58 5.30 -0.72
C GLU A 181 -6.55 5.57 0.43
N GLY A 182 -6.70 4.59 1.31
CA GLY A 182 -7.60 4.67 2.46
C GLY A 182 -6.96 4.14 3.72
N ILE A 183 -7.50 4.55 4.85
CA ILE A 183 -7.28 3.91 6.15
C ILE A 183 -8.55 3.17 6.56
N GLU A 184 -8.39 2.15 7.40
CA GLU A 184 -9.48 1.25 7.80
C GLU A 184 -10.33 1.81 8.95
N PHE A 185 -9.76 2.72 9.74
CA PHE A 185 -10.36 3.29 10.95
C PHE A 185 -10.77 4.75 10.73
N ASP A 186 -11.75 5.22 11.53
CA ASP A 186 -12.16 6.61 11.53
C ASP A 186 -11.03 7.51 12.04
N HIS A 187 -10.80 8.64 11.39
CA HIS A 187 -9.83 9.63 11.83
C HIS A 187 -10.14 10.07 13.27
N TRP A 188 -9.15 10.05 14.12
CA TRP A 188 -9.35 10.51 15.50
C TRP A 188 -9.69 12.01 15.50
N PRO A 189 -10.75 12.44 16.17
CA PRO A 189 -10.95 13.87 16.43
C PRO A 189 -9.80 14.39 17.30
N ARG A 190 -9.47 15.69 17.19
CA ARG A 190 -8.30 16.26 17.85
C ARG A 190 -8.28 16.07 19.35
N GLU A 191 -9.47 16.03 19.96
CA GLU A 191 -9.69 15.81 21.39
C GLU A 191 -9.25 14.42 21.86
N GLN A 192 -9.15 13.46 20.95
CA GLN A 192 -8.70 12.10 21.22
C GLN A 192 -7.20 11.91 20.98
N PHE A 193 -6.50 12.91 20.45
CA PHE A 193 -5.06 12.81 20.28
C PHE A 193 -4.39 12.64 21.65
N LEU A 194 -3.57 11.59 21.76
CA LEU A 194 -2.85 11.34 22.99
C LEU A 194 -1.76 12.39 23.20
N THR A 195 -1.44 12.66 24.46
CA THR A 195 -0.34 13.53 24.83
C THR A 195 0.97 12.96 24.30
N LYS A 196 1.77 13.81 23.63
CA LYS A 196 3.10 13.41 23.18
C LYS A 196 3.98 13.02 24.37
N GLU A 197 4.88 12.07 24.13
CA GLU A 197 5.87 11.70 25.14
C GLU A 197 6.64 12.93 25.67
N PRO A 198 7.03 12.96 26.95
CA PRO A 198 7.80 14.08 27.50
C PRO A 198 9.18 14.21 26.83
N ASN A 199 9.77 13.11 26.39
CA ASN A 199 11.01 13.07 25.64
C ASN A 199 10.74 12.99 24.14
N PRO A 200 11.59 13.59 23.27
CA PRO A 200 11.47 13.43 21.83
C PRO A 200 11.44 11.96 21.42
N THR A 201 10.29 11.49 20.98
CA THR A 201 10.05 10.08 20.66
C THR A 201 9.68 9.93 19.19
N PHE A 202 10.38 9.05 18.51
CA PHE A 202 10.18 8.74 17.11
C PHE A 202 9.68 7.31 16.97
N MET A 203 8.90 7.05 15.94
CA MET A 203 8.38 5.70 15.68
C MET A 203 8.71 5.25 14.25
N TYR A 204 9.18 4.03 14.11
CA TYR A 204 9.18 3.30 12.86
C TYR A 204 8.11 2.21 12.93
N ALA A 205 7.27 2.10 11.90
CA ALA A 205 6.28 1.03 11.80
C ALA A 205 6.36 0.36 10.43
N GLY A 206 6.82 -0.89 10.38
CA GLY A 206 6.98 -1.59 9.11
C GLY A 206 7.75 -2.89 9.18
N ARG A 207 7.95 -3.50 8.00
CA ARG A 207 8.73 -4.74 7.87
C ARG A 207 10.24 -4.47 7.99
N PHE A 208 10.97 -5.45 8.53
CA PHE A 208 12.42 -5.43 8.64
C PHE A 208 13.03 -5.88 7.30
N VAL A 209 13.05 -4.99 6.32
CA VAL A 209 13.65 -5.21 5.00
C VAL A 209 14.38 -3.95 4.56
N LYS A 210 15.49 -4.11 3.86
CA LYS A 210 16.43 -3.02 3.59
C LYS A 210 15.80 -1.83 2.87
N TYR A 211 15.01 -2.07 1.83
CA TYR A 211 14.40 -0.98 1.07
C TYR A 211 13.41 -0.11 1.88
N LYS A 212 12.95 -0.58 3.06
CA LYS A 212 12.11 0.21 3.99
C LYS A 212 12.93 1.19 4.85
N GLY A 213 14.27 1.03 4.88
CA GLY A 213 15.19 1.99 5.49
C GLY A 213 15.20 2.01 7.02
N ILE A 214 14.86 0.90 7.69
CA ILE A 214 14.92 0.81 9.17
C ILE A 214 16.35 1.01 9.67
N ASP A 215 17.36 0.56 8.95
CA ASP A 215 18.78 0.79 9.21
C ASP A 215 19.13 2.29 9.11
N LEU A 216 18.57 3.01 8.13
CA LEU A 216 18.72 4.47 8.00
C LEU A 216 18.10 5.20 9.21
N VAL A 217 16.94 4.71 9.71
CA VAL A 217 16.31 5.28 10.91
C VAL A 217 17.21 5.15 12.13
N VAL A 218 17.74 3.94 12.38
CA VAL A 218 18.62 3.69 13.53
C VAL A 218 19.92 4.49 13.44
N GLU A 219 20.49 4.62 12.25
CA GLU A 219 21.69 5.42 11.99
C GLU A 219 21.43 6.92 12.26
N ALA A 220 20.36 7.49 11.70
CA ALA A 220 19.97 8.88 11.90
C ALA A 220 19.61 9.18 13.36
N PHE A 221 18.93 8.25 14.03
CA PHE A 221 18.64 8.33 15.46
C PHE A 221 19.91 8.35 16.31
N GLY A 222 20.90 7.53 15.97
CA GLY A 222 22.22 7.55 16.63
C GLY A 222 22.89 8.93 16.55
N GLN A 223 22.80 9.61 15.39
CA GLN A 223 23.31 11.00 15.27
C GLN A 223 22.49 11.98 16.11
N LEU A 224 21.16 11.82 16.13
CA LEU A 224 20.26 12.67 16.93
C LEU A 224 20.58 12.60 18.43
N LYS A 225 20.91 11.42 18.96
CA LYS A 225 21.23 11.22 20.40
C LYS A 225 22.36 12.11 20.90
N GLY A 226 23.27 12.51 20.02
CA GLY A 226 24.34 13.47 20.36
C GLY A 226 23.82 14.86 20.76
N LYS A 227 22.62 15.25 20.26
CA LYS A 227 21.97 16.53 20.55
C LYS A 227 20.80 16.39 21.54
N PHE A 228 20.12 15.25 21.50
CA PHE A 228 18.96 14.93 22.33
C PHE A 228 19.20 13.60 23.07
N PRO A 229 20.02 13.59 24.14
CA PRO A 229 20.39 12.35 24.84
C PRO A 229 19.19 11.54 25.36
N GLN A 230 18.06 12.18 25.69
CA GLN A 230 16.83 11.54 26.16
C GLN A 230 15.87 11.13 25.04
N ALA A 231 16.20 11.38 23.76
CA ALA A 231 15.34 10.95 22.66
C ALA A 231 15.16 9.42 22.65
N MET A 232 13.99 8.96 22.22
CA MET A 232 13.60 7.55 22.17
C MET A 232 13.18 7.17 20.73
N LEU A 233 13.44 5.92 20.35
CA LEU A 233 12.99 5.34 19.08
C LEU A 233 12.16 4.09 19.37
N TRP A 234 10.93 4.08 18.91
CA TRP A 234 10.02 2.94 18.96
C TRP A 234 9.98 2.23 17.61
N ILE A 235 10.10 0.91 17.61
CA ILE A 235 10.11 0.10 16.39
C ILE A 235 8.99 -0.93 16.52
N ALA A 236 7.94 -0.79 15.68
CA ALA A 236 6.83 -1.72 15.58
C ALA A 236 6.87 -2.49 14.25
N GLY A 237 6.67 -3.80 14.32
CA GLY A 237 6.66 -4.70 13.17
C GLY A 237 7.15 -6.08 13.54
N LYS A 238 6.87 -7.08 12.71
CA LYS A 238 7.35 -8.45 12.93
C LYS A 238 8.88 -8.46 12.92
N THR A 239 9.48 -8.61 14.08
CA THR A 239 10.93 -8.58 14.26
C THR A 239 11.59 -9.72 13.48
N ASP A 240 12.54 -9.38 12.62
CA ASP A 240 13.44 -10.31 11.98
C ASP A 240 14.78 -10.32 12.76
N LYS A 241 14.98 -11.38 13.54
CA LYS A 241 16.16 -11.51 14.42
C LYS A 241 17.49 -11.48 13.63
N THR A 242 17.50 -12.04 12.42
CA THR A 242 18.69 -12.04 11.57
C THR A 242 18.99 -10.62 11.09
N TYR A 243 17.97 -9.90 10.61
CA TYR A 243 18.13 -8.51 10.19
C TYR A 243 18.58 -7.62 11.35
N VAL A 244 18.01 -7.78 12.53
CA VAL A 244 18.46 -7.05 13.73
C VAL A 244 19.92 -7.33 14.01
N ALA A 245 20.32 -8.61 14.07
CA ALA A 245 21.69 -9.00 14.39
C ALA A 245 22.72 -8.51 13.35
N GLU A 246 22.41 -8.60 12.07
CA GLU A 246 23.35 -8.31 10.99
C GLU A 246 23.36 -6.83 10.59
N GLN A 247 22.22 -6.13 10.65
CA GLN A 247 22.10 -4.78 10.13
C GLN A 247 21.97 -3.72 11.24
N LEU A 248 21.18 -3.98 12.30
CA LEU A 248 20.86 -2.94 13.29
C LEU A 248 21.85 -2.94 14.46
N LEU A 249 22.22 -4.11 15.02
CA LEU A 249 23.13 -4.18 16.16
C LEU A 249 24.50 -3.54 15.91
N PRO A 250 25.16 -3.67 14.74
CA PRO A 250 26.40 -2.97 14.47
C PRO A 250 26.26 -1.44 14.55
N ILE A 251 25.12 -0.90 14.07
CA ILE A 251 24.83 0.53 14.14
C ILE A 251 24.61 0.95 15.59
N MET A 252 23.74 0.24 16.32
CA MET A 252 23.45 0.53 17.72
C MET A 252 24.74 0.53 18.57
N LYS A 253 25.62 -0.47 18.37
CA LYS A 253 26.89 -0.56 19.06
C LYS A 253 27.81 0.62 18.73
N ARG A 254 27.85 1.09 17.47
CA ARG A 254 28.66 2.23 17.04
C ARG A 254 28.29 3.51 17.78
N TYR A 255 27.00 3.72 18.04
CA TYR A 255 26.48 4.90 18.72
C TYR A 255 26.28 4.70 20.23
N GLY A 256 26.59 3.53 20.77
CA GLY A 256 26.37 3.21 22.19
C GLY A 256 24.91 3.19 22.60
N LEU A 257 24.00 2.87 21.68
CA LEU A 257 22.56 2.85 21.91
C LEU A 257 22.14 1.61 22.69
N THR A 258 21.36 1.81 23.75
CA THR A 258 20.69 0.72 24.46
C THR A 258 19.42 0.31 23.73
N TYR A 259 19.05 -0.95 23.83
CA TYR A 259 17.82 -1.47 23.20
C TYR A 259 17.17 -2.53 24.09
N GLY A 260 15.85 -2.69 23.94
CA GLY A 260 15.07 -3.67 24.69
C GLY A 260 13.66 -3.82 24.16
N GLU A 261 12.91 -4.65 24.85
CA GLU A 261 11.46 -4.79 24.65
C GLU A 261 10.73 -4.00 25.75
N PRO A 262 9.44 -3.64 25.54
CA PRO A 262 8.66 -2.99 26.59
C PRO A 262 8.41 -3.97 27.75
N ASP A 263 8.30 -3.47 28.96
CA ASP A 263 7.89 -4.22 30.14
C ASP A 263 6.38 -4.53 30.12
N GLU A 264 5.87 -5.17 31.19
CA GLU A 264 4.43 -5.51 31.31
C GLU A 264 3.51 -4.27 31.32
N GLN A 265 4.03 -3.10 31.64
CA GLN A 265 3.32 -1.81 31.60
C GLN A 265 3.49 -1.10 30.24
N GLY A 266 4.17 -1.71 29.26
CA GLY A 266 4.43 -1.13 27.95
C GLY A 266 5.51 -0.05 27.94
N GLN A 267 6.35 0.04 29.01
CA GLN A 267 7.41 1.04 29.15
C GLN A 267 8.79 0.45 28.88
N SER A 268 9.72 1.30 28.51
CA SER A 268 11.12 0.92 28.32
C SER A 268 12.02 2.11 28.67
N GLN A 269 13.15 1.83 29.32
CA GLN A 269 14.20 2.80 29.59
C GLN A 269 15.30 2.80 28.52
N ALA A 270 15.18 1.92 27.53
CA ALA A 270 16.15 1.81 26.45
C ALA A 270 15.98 2.95 25.42
N ASP A 271 17.09 3.31 24.75
CA ASP A 271 17.06 4.28 23.66
C ASP A 271 16.20 3.81 22.49
N ILE A 272 16.19 2.50 22.23
CA ILE A 272 15.41 1.85 21.18
C ILE A 272 14.54 0.76 21.81
N THR A 273 13.23 0.84 21.59
CA THR A 273 12.26 -0.16 22.07
C THR A 273 11.66 -0.92 20.89
N PHE A 274 11.82 -2.24 20.88
CA PHE A 274 11.21 -3.14 19.90
C PHE A 274 9.86 -3.65 20.44
N TYR A 275 8.76 -3.11 19.92
CA TYR A 275 7.40 -3.53 20.29
C TYR A 275 6.96 -4.83 19.61
N GLY A 276 7.72 -5.33 18.62
CA GLY A 276 7.29 -6.48 17.86
C GLY A 276 6.02 -6.20 17.03
N PHE A 277 5.24 -7.24 16.79
CA PHE A 277 3.96 -7.11 16.08
C PHE A 277 2.87 -6.71 17.10
N VAL A 278 2.34 -5.51 16.95
CA VAL A 278 1.31 -4.94 17.83
C VAL A 278 -0.07 -4.96 17.16
N SER A 279 -1.14 -4.89 17.96
CA SER A 279 -2.50 -4.71 17.42
C SER A 279 -2.64 -3.38 16.67
N ALA A 280 -3.68 -3.25 15.84
CA ALA A 280 -3.94 -2.02 15.11
C ALA A 280 -4.16 -0.85 16.06
N GLU A 281 -4.94 -1.05 17.13
CA GLU A 281 -5.24 -0.04 18.15
C GLU A 281 -3.96 0.40 18.86
N HIS A 282 -3.14 -0.54 19.32
CA HIS A 282 -1.90 -0.21 20.01
C HIS A 282 -0.88 0.49 19.10
N LYS A 283 -0.86 0.13 17.79
CA LYS A 283 -0.07 0.86 16.79
C LYS A 283 -0.48 2.33 16.71
N LEU A 284 -1.78 2.61 16.68
CA LEU A 284 -2.31 3.98 16.60
C LEU A 284 -2.02 4.78 17.88
N GLU A 285 -2.13 4.14 19.05
CA GLU A 285 -1.75 4.76 20.34
C GLU A 285 -0.26 5.16 20.35
N LEU A 286 0.63 4.26 19.96
CA LEU A 286 2.06 4.55 19.84
C LEU A 286 2.32 5.68 18.83
N MET A 287 1.66 5.64 17.66
CA MET A 287 1.75 6.72 16.69
C MET A 287 1.30 8.06 17.26
N SER A 288 0.15 8.08 17.96
CA SER A 288 -0.39 9.32 18.53
C SER A 288 0.51 9.92 19.61
N ARG A 289 1.22 9.10 20.38
CA ARG A 289 2.17 9.53 21.43
C ARG A 289 3.53 9.94 20.89
N ALA A 290 3.97 9.38 19.76
CA ALA A 290 5.24 9.71 19.13
C ALA A 290 5.23 11.14 18.53
N HIS A 291 6.39 11.80 18.51
CA HIS A 291 6.56 13.13 17.88
C HIS A 291 6.50 13.05 16.35
N ALA A 292 7.08 12.01 15.77
CA ALA A 292 6.97 11.76 14.34
C ALA A 292 7.11 10.26 14.01
N LEU A 293 6.40 9.83 12.96
CA LEU A 293 6.71 8.58 12.28
C LEU A 293 7.93 8.81 11.37
N VAL A 294 8.91 7.91 11.40
CA VAL A 294 10.10 7.98 10.53
C VAL A 294 10.08 6.80 9.56
N PHE A 295 9.91 7.09 8.28
CA PHE A 295 9.69 6.06 7.26
C PHE A 295 10.43 6.35 5.95
N PRO A 296 11.79 6.18 5.94
CA PRO A 296 12.64 6.57 4.81
C PRO A 296 12.75 5.46 3.76
N SER A 297 11.61 4.89 3.32
CA SER A 297 11.58 3.83 2.31
C SER A 297 12.11 4.33 0.96
N LEU A 298 12.75 3.43 0.20
CA LEU A 298 13.28 3.71 -1.14
C LEU A 298 12.15 3.98 -2.14
N ARG A 299 11.04 3.26 -2.01
CA ARG A 299 9.87 3.37 -2.91
C ARG A 299 8.65 2.71 -2.27
N GLU A 300 7.48 3.33 -2.43
CA GLU A 300 6.19 2.82 -2.01
C GLU A 300 5.13 3.05 -3.08
N GLY A 301 4.00 2.34 -2.99
CA GLY A 301 2.78 2.69 -3.73
C GLY A 301 2.18 3.99 -3.19
N TRP A 302 2.11 4.06 -1.85
CA TRP A 302 1.64 5.23 -1.11
C TRP A 302 2.41 5.40 0.20
N GLY A 303 2.21 4.50 1.14
CA GLY A 303 2.73 4.56 2.50
C GLY A 303 1.59 4.73 3.50
N LEU A 304 0.71 3.72 3.61
CA LEU A 304 -0.46 3.74 4.51
C LEU A 304 -0.11 4.17 5.94
N THR A 305 1.03 3.73 6.47
CA THR A 305 1.50 4.11 7.80
C THR A 305 1.68 5.62 7.98
N ILE A 306 1.97 6.37 6.91
CA ILE A 306 2.06 7.83 6.94
C ILE A 306 0.68 8.44 7.17
N THR A 307 -0.31 7.96 6.40
CA THR A 307 -1.70 8.42 6.53
C THR A 307 -2.29 8.02 7.88
N GLU A 308 -2.00 6.80 8.36
CA GLU A 308 -2.41 6.33 9.70
C GLU A 308 -1.84 7.22 10.82
N ALA A 309 -0.54 7.54 10.78
CA ALA A 309 0.08 8.43 11.75
C ALA A 309 -0.53 9.84 11.73
N ALA A 310 -0.76 10.38 10.52
CA ALA A 310 -1.38 11.69 10.32
C ALA A 310 -2.82 11.73 10.85
N ALA A 311 -3.59 10.64 10.66
CA ALA A 311 -4.98 10.51 11.12
C ALA A 311 -5.13 10.52 12.66
N VAL A 312 -4.04 10.20 13.39
CA VAL A 312 -3.98 10.27 14.86
C VAL A 312 -3.13 11.45 15.37
N GLY A 313 -2.89 12.44 14.52
CA GLY A 313 -2.23 13.71 14.87
C GLY A 313 -0.71 13.61 14.97
N THR A 314 -0.04 12.80 14.14
CA THR A 314 1.42 12.66 14.13
C THR A 314 1.99 12.83 12.74
N PRO A 315 2.85 13.83 12.49
CA PRO A 315 3.49 14.03 11.21
C PRO A 315 4.53 12.94 10.92
N SER A 316 4.90 12.81 9.65
CA SER A 316 5.91 11.84 9.23
C SER A 316 7.16 12.50 8.67
N ILE A 317 8.30 11.83 8.87
CA ILE A 317 9.60 12.14 8.27
C ILE A 317 9.89 11.04 7.26
N VAL A 318 9.98 11.38 5.97
CA VAL A 318 10.05 10.39 4.90
C VAL A 318 11.13 10.74 3.88
N SER A 319 11.55 9.74 3.10
CA SER A 319 12.39 9.99 1.93
C SER A 319 11.61 10.71 0.83
N ASN A 320 12.30 11.56 0.06
CA ASN A 320 11.79 12.11 -1.20
C ASN A 320 11.75 11.00 -2.28
N SER A 321 10.84 10.07 -2.10
CA SER A 321 10.70 8.85 -2.90
C SER A 321 9.27 8.72 -3.41
N PRO A 322 9.06 8.06 -4.58
CA PRO A 322 7.71 7.82 -5.11
C PRO A 322 6.78 7.19 -4.08
N GLY A 323 5.55 7.64 -4.04
CA GLY A 323 4.52 7.25 -3.08
C GLY A 323 4.62 7.99 -1.74
N LEU A 324 5.83 8.13 -1.17
CA LEU A 324 6.02 8.85 0.11
C LEU A 324 5.82 10.37 -0.06
N VAL A 325 6.29 10.92 -1.17
CA VAL A 325 6.04 12.34 -1.50
C VAL A 325 4.55 12.61 -1.70
N ASP A 326 3.83 11.65 -2.30
CA ASP A 326 2.38 11.76 -2.50
C ASP A 326 1.65 11.71 -1.15
N ALA A 327 2.03 10.78 -0.26
CA ALA A 327 1.43 10.63 1.07
C ALA A 327 1.71 11.82 2.02
N THR A 328 2.69 12.67 1.69
CA THR A 328 3.02 13.87 2.45
C THR A 328 2.66 15.18 1.73
N ASP A 329 1.76 15.14 0.74
CA ASP A 329 1.42 16.30 -0.10
C ASP A 329 2.66 17.06 -0.58
N PHE A 330 3.62 16.33 -1.16
CA PHE A 330 4.89 16.87 -1.65
C PHE A 330 5.68 17.64 -0.58
N GLY A 331 5.66 17.15 0.66
CA GLY A 331 6.36 17.74 1.81
C GLY A 331 5.62 18.88 2.51
N LYS A 332 4.40 19.24 2.10
CA LYS A 332 3.60 20.24 2.79
C LYS A 332 3.02 19.71 4.11
N SER A 333 2.74 18.42 4.17
CA SER A 333 2.15 17.72 5.31
C SER A 333 3.10 16.74 5.99
N GLY A 334 4.42 16.92 5.85
CA GLY A 334 5.45 16.09 6.43
C GLY A 334 6.84 16.65 6.20
N TYR A 335 7.85 15.98 6.72
CA TYR A 335 9.26 16.33 6.54
C TYR A 335 9.87 15.45 5.47
N LEU A 336 10.59 16.04 4.52
CA LEU A 336 11.28 15.31 3.45
C LEU A 336 12.80 15.36 3.63
N CYS A 337 13.47 14.24 3.32
CA CYS A 337 14.91 14.16 3.13
C CYS A 337 15.22 13.33 1.88
N PHE A 338 16.44 13.36 1.37
CA PHE A 338 16.83 12.43 0.31
C PHE A 338 17.01 11.02 0.86
N HIS A 339 16.63 10.02 0.06
CA HIS A 339 16.84 8.62 0.47
C HIS A 339 18.34 8.34 0.63
N GLY A 340 18.73 7.72 1.75
CA GLY A 340 20.12 7.44 2.09
C GLY A 340 20.88 8.63 2.71
N ASP A 341 20.31 9.81 2.76
CA ASP A 341 20.88 10.96 3.46
C ASP A 341 20.62 10.90 4.97
N ILE A 342 21.51 10.19 5.67
CA ILE A 342 21.42 10.00 7.13
C ILE A 342 21.43 11.33 7.87
N ARG A 343 22.28 12.27 7.44
CA ARG A 343 22.38 13.58 8.05
C ARG A 343 21.08 14.37 7.88
N GLY A 344 20.57 14.44 6.65
CA GLY A 344 19.29 15.09 6.36
C GLY A 344 18.13 14.46 7.13
N LEU A 345 18.10 13.12 7.25
CA LEU A 345 17.09 12.43 8.06
C LEU A 345 17.19 12.82 9.54
N SER A 346 18.41 12.84 10.11
CA SER A 346 18.65 13.29 11.49
C SER A 346 18.29 14.75 11.70
N GLU A 347 18.56 15.64 10.74
CA GLU A 347 18.18 17.05 10.80
C GLU A 347 16.64 17.23 10.80
N GLN A 348 15.87 16.43 10.03
CA GLN A 348 14.40 16.47 10.10
C GLN A 348 13.88 15.92 11.45
N MET A 349 14.49 14.88 12.00
CA MET A 349 14.19 14.41 13.35
C MET A 349 14.47 15.49 14.40
N GLU A 350 15.58 16.21 14.30
CA GLU A 350 15.90 17.35 15.17
C GLU A 350 14.83 18.46 15.08
N ARG A 351 14.35 18.79 13.86
CA ARG A 351 13.27 19.77 13.68
C ARG A 351 12.00 19.34 14.40
N ALA A 352 11.59 18.08 14.25
CA ALA A 352 10.42 17.54 14.92
C ALA A 352 10.62 17.50 16.46
N ALA A 353 11.83 17.17 16.93
CA ALA A 353 12.17 17.14 18.37
C ALA A 353 12.09 18.52 19.03
N LYS A 354 12.46 19.59 18.32
CA LYS A 354 12.38 20.97 18.83
C LYS A 354 10.94 21.45 19.06
N GLY A 355 9.97 20.84 18.38
CA GLY A 355 8.58 21.26 18.50
C GLY A 355 8.33 22.69 17.98
N GLY A 356 7.47 23.42 18.68
CA GLY A 356 7.15 24.82 18.38
C GLY A 356 6.14 25.00 17.23
N GLU A 357 6.03 26.22 16.71
CA GLU A 357 5.01 26.59 15.72
C GLU A 357 5.15 25.83 14.39
N ASP A 358 6.38 25.64 13.91
CA ASP A 358 6.64 24.88 12.67
C ASP A 358 6.15 23.45 12.79
N TYR A 359 6.45 22.77 13.88
CA TYR A 359 5.97 21.41 14.16
C TYR A 359 4.45 21.35 14.23
N MET A 360 3.82 22.27 14.95
CA MET A 360 2.36 22.32 15.09
C MET A 360 1.68 22.59 13.75
N ALA A 361 2.25 23.44 12.93
CA ALA A 361 1.75 23.72 11.58
C ALA A 361 1.85 22.50 10.64
N ILE A 362 2.95 21.76 10.69
CA ILE A 362 3.10 20.53 9.88
C ILE A 362 2.15 19.44 10.40
N ARG A 363 2.05 19.26 11.69
CA ARG A 363 1.11 18.34 12.35
C ARG A 363 -0.33 18.59 11.90
N GLU A 364 -0.76 19.85 11.92
CA GLU A 364 -2.12 20.23 11.51
C GLU A 364 -2.33 19.96 10.01
N ARG A 365 -1.40 20.34 9.16
CA ARG A 365 -1.50 20.05 7.72
C ARG A 365 -1.51 18.55 7.42
N ALA A 366 -0.73 17.76 8.16
CA ALA A 366 -0.73 16.31 8.03
C ALA A 366 -2.10 15.72 8.35
N TYR A 367 -2.70 16.13 9.45
CA TYR A 367 -4.04 15.69 9.84
C TYR A 367 -5.10 16.11 8.82
N GLN A 368 -5.12 17.38 8.39
CA GLN A 368 -6.06 17.87 7.38
C GLN A 368 -5.92 17.12 6.04
N TYR A 369 -4.69 16.76 5.65
CA TYR A 369 -4.46 15.99 4.46
C TYR A 369 -4.96 14.55 4.62
N ALA A 370 -4.75 13.93 5.78
CA ALA A 370 -5.19 12.57 6.08
C ALA A 370 -6.71 12.41 6.05
N LEU A 371 -7.49 13.43 6.43
CA LEU A 371 -8.96 13.40 6.40
C LEU A 371 -9.55 13.05 5.02
N ARG A 372 -8.77 13.16 3.96
CA ARG A 372 -9.18 12.83 2.59
C ARG A 372 -9.16 11.34 2.28
N PHE A 373 -8.51 10.55 3.13
CA PHE A 373 -8.18 9.15 2.86
C PHE A 373 -8.91 8.22 3.83
N HIS A 374 -9.95 7.58 3.32
CA HIS A 374 -10.68 6.52 3.99
C HIS A 374 -11.10 5.48 2.95
N PHE A 375 -11.15 4.20 3.31
CA PHE A 375 -11.49 3.15 2.34
C PHE A 375 -12.90 3.25 1.76
N ASP A 376 -13.83 3.95 2.41
CA ASP A 376 -15.14 4.24 1.83
C ASP A 376 -15.02 5.14 0.59
N HIS A 377 -14.11 6.12 0.61
CA HIS A 377 -13.82 6.95 -0.56
C HIS A 377 -13.15 6.14 -1.68
N THR A 378 -12.27 5.20 -1.31
CA THR A 378 -11.63 4.28 -2.26
C THR A 378 -12.66 3.40 -2.96
N ALA A 379 -13.57 2.81 -2.18
CA ALA A 379 -14.63 1.95 -2.69
C ALA A 379 -15.58 2.73 -3.60
N ALA A 380 -16.04 3.91 -3.17
CA ALA A 380 -16.91 4.77 -3.97
C ALA A 380 -16.26 5.18 -5.31
N ALA A 381 -14.98 5.54 -5.29
CA ALA A 381 -14.23 5.87 -6.51
C ALA A 381 -14.07 4.65 -7.44
N PHE A 382 -13.83 3.46 -6.88
CA PHE A 382 -13.76 2.23 -7.65
C PHE A 382 -15.12 1.86 -8.27
N GLU A 383 -16.20 1.92 -7.50
CA GLU A 383 -17.57 1.67 -7.99
C GLU A 383 -17.93 2.60 -9.12
N GLN A 384 -17.69 3.91 -8.97
CA GLN A 384 -17.97 4.89 -10.02
C GLN A 384 -17.20 4.59 -11.31
N LEU A 385 -15.91 4.28 -11.22
CA LEU A 385 -15.13 3.89 -12.40
C LEU A 385 -15.64 2.62 -13.07
N MET A 386 -16.08 1.63 -12.29
CA MET A 386 -16.64 0.41 -12.84
C MET A 386 -17.99 0.66 -13.51
N GLU A 387 -18.84 1.50 -12.94
CA GLU A 387 -20.14 1.89 -13.53
C GLU A 387 -19.93 2.65 -14.85
N ASP A 388 -19.04 3.65 -14.87
CA ASP A 388 -18.70 4.39 -16.09
C ASP A 388 -18.24 3.43 -17.21
N TRP A 389 -17.43 2.43 -16.88
CA TRP A 389 -16.96 1.45 -17.86
C TRP A 389 -18.01 0.46 -18.34
N ILE A 390 -18.99 0.14 -17.50
CA ILE A 390 -20.15 -0.67 -17.88
C ILE A 390 -21.03 0.11 -18.85
N GLU A 391 -21.33 1.38 -18.54
CA GLU A 391 -22.14 2.26 -19.40
C GLU A 391 -21.48 2.49 -20.77
N GLU A 392 -20.16 2.74 -20.82
CA GLU A 392 -19.39 2.85 -22.07
C GLU A 392 -19.53 1.57 -22.93
N ALA A 393 -19.48 0.39 -22.30
CA ALA A 393 -19.58 -0.88 -23.00
C ALA A 393 -21.00 -1.11 -23.56
N GLU A 394 -22.05 -0.75 -22.80
CA GLU A 394 -23.45 -0.84 -23.23
C GLU A 394 -23.74 0.10 -24.40
N GLN A 395 -23.28 1.35 -24.34
CA GLN A 395 -23.45 2.34 -25.42
C GLN A 395 -22.71 1.91 -26.70
N SER A 396 -21.50 1.36 -26.58
CA SER A 396 -20.74 0.86 -27.71
C SER A 396 -21.39 -0.37 -28.35
N GLY A 397 -22.02 -1.24 -27.57
CA GLY A 397 -22.78 -2.40 -28.04
C GLY A 397 -24.06 -2.02 -28.79
N GLN A 398 -24.77 -1.00 -28.32
CA GLN A 398 -25.98 -0.48 -28.97
C GLN A 398 -25.68 0.22 -30.30
N SER A 399 -24.57 0.95 -30.38
CA SER A 399 -24.12 1.59 -31.64
C SER A 399 -23.78 0.58 -32.73
N GLY A 400 -23.23 -0.58 -32.35
CA GLY A 400 -22.96 -1.70 -33.28
C GLY A 400 -24.20 -2.36 -33.85
N HIS A 401 -25.30 -2.42 -33.10
CA HIS A 401 -26.59 -2.95 -33.56
C HIS A 401 -27.34 -1.98 -34.48
N SER A 402 -27.21 -0.67 -34.24
CA SER A 402 -27.86 0.36 -35.07
C SER A 402 -27.28 0.46 -36.46
N LEU A 403 -25.98 0.17 -36.64
CA LEU A 403 -25.33 0.20 -37.97
C LEU A 403 -25.67 -1.02 -38.85
N LEU A 404 -26.12 -2.13 -38.26
CA LEU A 404 -26.54 -3.32 -39.01
C LEU A 404 -27.99 -3.26 -39.49
N HIS A 405 -28.81 -2.33 -38.97
CA HIS A 405 -30.19 -2.13 -39.40
C HIS A 405 -30.39 -1.06 -40.50
N VAL A 406 -29.33 -0.36 -40.92
CA VAL A 406 -29.40 0.67 -42.00
C VAL A 406 -28.94 0.13 -43.35
N GLN A 407 -28.55 -1.17 -43.46
CA GLN A 407 -28.16 -1.82 -44.70
C GLN A 407 -29.04 -3.02 -45.07
N GLN A 408 -30.35 -2.96 -44.77
CA GLN A 408 -31.34 -3.84 -45.39
C GLN A 408 -32.40 -3.06 -46.17
#